data_b6765258effe0149f08f7411fb4ce135
#
_entry.id   b6765258effe0149f08f7411fb4ce135
#
_cell.length_a   1.000
_cell.length_b   1.000
_cell.length_c   1.000
_cell.angle_alpha   90.00
_cell.angle_beta   90.00
_cell.angle_gamma   90.00
#
_symmetry.space_group_name_H-M   'P 1'
#
loop_
_entity.id
_entity.type
_entity.pdbx_description
1 polymer ?
#
loop_
_entity_poly.entity_id
_entity_poly.type
_entity_poly.pdbx_seq_one_letter_code
_entity_poly.pdbx_strand_id
1 'polypeptide(L)'
;AHAERPGPGATALAGGLLLACLAAVVLLGKALSPSIEAAVAAAGAPKALVGIIIAAVVLLPEALAALRAARANRLQTSLNLAIGSALASIGLTIPAVAIVALATGWTLTLGIDPKSTVLLLLSLMVATLSLGTGRTTVLQGVVNLVIFAVYLFTTIVP
;
A
#
# COMPACT_ATOMS: atom_id res chain seq x y z
N ALA A 1 13.90 -21.73 17.56
CA ALA A 1 13.08 -21.49 18.75
C ALA A 1 11.64 -21.33 18.26
N HIS A 2 10.74 -22.27 18.62
CA HIS A 2 9.31 -22.09 18.38
C HIS A 2 8.81 -21.03 19.35
N ALA A 3 8.18 -19.98 18.82
CA ALA A 3 7.53 -18.98 19.65
C ALA A 3 6.40 -19.66 20.44
N GLU A 4 6.39 -19.48 21.76
CA GLU A 4 5.29 -19.95 22.60
C GLU A 4 3.99 -19.28 22.16
N ARG A 5 2.90 -20.06 22.12
CA ARG A 5 1.59 -19.52 21.77
C ARG A 5 1.14 -18.52 22.84
N PRO A 6 0.75 -17.31 22.49
CA PRO A 6 0.27 -16.33 23.46
C PRO A 6 -0.98 -16.85 24.16
N GLY A 7 -1.08 -16.58 25.46
CA GLY A 7 -2.26 -16.93 26.25
C GLY A 7 -3.52 -16.18 25.75
N PRO A 8 -4.74 -16.71 26.06
CA PRO A 8 -5.99 -16.13 25.56
C PRO A 8 -6.18 -14.65 25.94
N GLY A 9 -5.71 -14.24 27.11
CA GLY A 9 -5.76 -12.84 27.55
C GLY A 9 -4.87 -11.92 26.70
N ALA A 10 -3.63 -12.37 26.37
CA ALA A 10 -2.73 -11.62 25.52
C ALA A 10 -3.29 -11.50 24.09
N THR A 11 -3.91 -12.56 23.58
CA THR A 11 -4.56 -12.55 22.26
C THR A 11 -5.74 -11.60 22.21
N ALA A 12 -6.60 -11.58 23.23
CA ALA A 12 -7.73 -10.66 23.31
C ALA A 12 -7.28 -9.20 23.42
N LEU A 13 -6.25 -8.92 24.23
CA LEU A 13 -5.66 -7.58 24.33
C LEU A 13 -5.07 -7.12 23.01
N ALA A 14 -4.30 -7.98 22.33
CA ALA A 14 -3.73 -7.67 21.03
C ALA A 14 -4.81 -7.40 19.97
N GLY A 15 -5.90 -8.19 19.96
CA GLY A 15 -7.06 -7.96 19.09
C GLY A 15 -7.75 -6.63 19.37
N GLY A 16 -7.96 -6.29 20.63
CA GLY A 16 -8.54 -5.00 21.04
C GLY A 16 -7.66 -3.82 20.63
N LEU A 17 -6.36 -3.89 20.84
CA LEU A 17 -5.41 -2.87 20.41
C LEU A 17 -5.39 -2.73 18.89
N LEU A 18 -5.43 -3.84 18.15
CA LEU A 18 -5.49 -3.82 16.69
C LEU A 18 -6.72 -3.07 16.19
N LEU A 19 -7.90 -3.37 16.74
CA LEU A 19 -9.15 -2.69 16.38
C LEU A 19 -9.12 -1.20 16.74
N ALA A 20 -8.58 -0.85 17.90
CA ALA A 20 -8.42 0.55 18.30
C ALA A 20 -7.47 1.32 17.38
N CYS A 21 -6.33 0.72 17.02
CA CYS A 21 -5.39 1.32 16.08
C CYS A 21 -6.00 1.47 14.68
N LEU A 22 -6.74 0.46 14.22
CA LEU A 22 -7.43 0.52 12.94
C LEU A 22 -8.46 1.66 12.91
N ALA A 23 -9.30 1.77 13.94
CA ALA A 23 -10.25 2.87 14.08
C ALA A 23 -9.55 4.24 14.09
N ALA A 24 -8.44 4.37 14.84
CA ALA A 24 -7.67 5.60 14.90
C ALA A 24 -7.10 5.99 13.53
N VAL A 25 -6.53 5.05 12.77
CA VAL A 25 -6.01 5.30 11.42
C VAL A 25 -7.10 5.77 10.47
N VAL A 26 -8.27 5.13 10.50
CA VAL A 26 -9.42 5.51 9.66
C VAL A 26 -9.92 6.92 10.01
N LEU A 27 -10.05 7.23 11.29
CA LEU A 27 -10.48 8.56 11.74
C LEU A 27 -9.46 9.66 11.39
N LEU A 28 -8.16 9.38 11.57
CA LEU A 28 -7.10 10.30 11.18
C LEU A 28 -7.06 10.52 9.66
N GLY A 29 -7.21 9.46 8.87
CA GLY A 29 -7.28 9.57 7.41
C GLY A 29 -8.47 10.43 6.97
N LYS A 30 -9.65 10.22 7.58
CA LYS A 30 -10.84 11.02 7.31
C LYS A 30 -10.66 12.49 7.72
N ALA A 31 -10.01 12.75 8.84
CA ALA A 31 -9.74 14.11 9.31
C ALA A 31 -8.70 14.83 8.45
N LEU A 32 -7.74 14.11 7.89
CA LEU A 32 -6.66 14.65 7.06
C LEU A 32 -7.10 14.91 5.61
N SER A 33 -8.07 14.12 5.10
CA SER A 33 -8.52 14.17 3.71
C SER A 33 -8.89 15.59 3.22
N PRO A 34 -9.70 16.39 3.94
CA PRO A 34 -10.07 17.73 3.47
C PRO A 34 -8.88 18.67 3.33
N SER A 35 -7.90 18.57 4.23
CA SER A 35 -6.69 19.42 4.19
C SER A 35 -5.81 19.07 2.98
N ILE A 36 -5.67 17.78 2.68
CA ILE A 36 -4.93 17.30 1.52
C ILE A 36 -5.67 17.70 0.24
N GLU A 37 -7.00 17.53 0.19
CA GLU A 37 -7.81 17.94 -0.96
C GLU A 37 -7.67 19.43 -1.26
N ALA A 38 -7.73 20.28 -0.23
CA ALA A 38 -7.54 21.71 -0.37
C ALA A 38 -6.13 22.07 -0.88
N ALA A 39 -5.09 21.42 -0.36
CA ALA A 39 -3.71 21.63 -0.79
C ALA A 39 -3.48 21.18 -2.24
N VAL A 40 -4.02 20.03 -2.63
CA VAL A 40 -3.93 19.49 -3.99
C VAL A 40 -4.68 20.39 -4.98
N ALA A 41 -5.88 20.88 -4.61
CA ALA A 41 -6.66 21.79 -5.42
C ALA A 41 -5.95 23.14 -5.58
N ALA A 42 -5.37 23.69 -4.51
CA ALA A 42 -4.59 24.94 -4.55
C ALA A 42 -3.35 24.84 -5.45
N ALA A 43 -2.76 23.62 -5.54
CA ALA A 43 -1.65 23.35 -6.44
C ALA A 43 -2.06 23.09 -7.91
N GLY A 44 -3.37 23.10 -8.21
CA GLY A 44 -3.88 22.78 -9.56
C GLY A 44 -3.67 21.31 -9.96
N ALA A 45 -3.42 20.42 -8.99
CA ALA A 45 -3.12 19.02 -9.25
C ALA A 45 -4.39 18.15 -9.31
N PRO A 46 -4.35 17.01 -10.03
CA PRO A 46 -5.51 16.14 -10.16
C PRO A 46 -5.92 15.49 -8.83
N LYS A 47 -7.22 15.27 -8.65
CA LYS A 47 -7.79 14.65 -7.43
C LYS A 47 -7.20 13.26 -7.12
N ALA A 48 -6.76 12.52 -8.13
CA ALA A 48 -6.11 11.23 -7.95
C ALA A 48 -4.88 11.31 -7.03
N LEU A 49 -4.19 12.46 -6.99
CA LEU A 49 -3.03 12.69 -6.13
C LEU A 49 -3.39 12.64 -4.64
N VAL A 50 -4.60 13.02 -4.26
CA VAL A 50 -5.09 12.92 -2.87
C VAL A 50 -5.02 11.46 -2.38
N GLY A 51 -5.53 10.53 -3.19
CA GLY A 51 -5.49 9.10 -2.87
C GLY A 51 -4.07 8.56 -2.76
N ILE A 52 -3.17 8.99 -3.65
CA ILE A 52 -1.76 8.61 -3.62
C ILE A 52 -1.08 9.11 -2.33
N ILE A 53 -1.32 10.36 -1.94
CA ILE A 53 -0.74 10.94 -0.71
C ILE A 53 -1.23 10.19 0.52
N ILE A 54 -2.55 9.94 0.62
CA ILE A 54 -3.13 9.18 1.74
C ILE A 54 -2.55 7.77 1.79
N ALA A 55 -2.50 7.08 0.65
CA ALA A 55 -1.91 5.75 0.56
C ALA A 55 -0.43 5.75 0.97
N ALA A 56 0.35 6.73 0.53
CA ALA A 56 1.76 6.87 0.92
C ALA A 56 1.93 7.05 2.43
N VAL A 57 1.10 7.89 3.06
CA VAL A 57 1.13 8.10 4.52
C VAL A 57 0.75 6.82 5.27
N VAL A 58 -0.27 6.10 4.82
CA VAL A 58 -0.72 4.85 5.46
C VAL A 58 0.32 3.75 5.31
N LEU A 59 0.98 3.64 4.15
CA LEU A 59 2.00 2.63 3.87
C LEU A 59 3.40 3.00 4.41
N LEU A 60 3.59 4.22 4.89
CA LEU A 60 4.90 4.71 5.37
C LEU A 60 5.50 3.84 6.48
N PRO A 61 4.77 3.41 7.53
CA PRO A 61 5.32 2.56 8.58
C PRO A 61 5.85 1.22 8.04
N GLU A 62 5.12 0.60 7.13
CA GLU A 62 5.51 -0.67 6.50
C GLU A 62 6.71 -0.49 5.58
N ALA A 63 6.74 0.57 4.79
CA ALA A 63 7.87 0.90 3.94
C ALA A 63 9.16 1.14 4.76
N LEU A 64 9.05 1.86 5.89
CA LEU A 64 10.18 2.07 6.80
C LEU A 64 10.62 0.78 7.48
N ALA A 65 9.69 -0.10 7.88
CA ALA A 65 10.01 -1.40 8.44
C ALA A 65 10.71 -2.30 7.42
N ALA A 66 10.22 -2.34 6.18
CA ALA A 66 10.86 -3.08 5.09
C ALA A 66 12.26 -2.55 4.78
N LEU A 67 12.44 -1.23 4.74
CA LEU A 67 13.75 -0.60 4.52
C LEU A 67 14.74 -0.92 5.66
N ARG A 68 14.29 -0.86 6.92
CA ARG A 68 15.11 -1.25 8.07
C ARG A 68 15.52 -2.72 8.02
N ALA A 69 14.60 -3.60 7.65
CA ALA A 69 14.87 -5.02 7.47
C ALA A 69 15.91 -5.26 6.36
N ALA A 70 15.78 -4.57 5.22
CA ALA A 70 16.74 -4.64 4.12
C ALA A 70 18.14 -4.16 4.54
N ARG A 71 18.22 -3.03 5.25
CA ARG A 71 19.50 -2.50 5.79
C ARG A 71 20.13 -3.41 6.84
N ALA A 72 19.32 -4.17 7.57
CA ALA A 72 19.79 -5.19 8.52
C ALA A 72 20.11 -6.54 7.83
N ASN A 73 20.22 -6.56 6.51
CA ASN A 73 20.47 -7.76 5.69
C ASN A 73 19.41 -8.87 5.86
N ARG A 74 18.16 -8.48 6.18
CA ARG A 74 16.99 -9.37 6.32
C ARG A 74 16.09 -9.22 5.10
N LEU A 75 16.61 -9.54 3.93
CA LEU A 75 15.90 -9.33 2.65
C LEU A 75 14.58 -10.10 2.58
N GLN A 76 14.53 -11.34 3.10
CA GLN A 76 13.30 -12.11 3.14
C GLN A 76 12.20 -11.42 3.97
N THR A 77 12.55 -10.85 5.12
CA THR A 77 11.61 -10.08 5.95
C THR A 77 11.13 -8.83 5.22
N SER A 78 12.04 -8.11 4.57
CA SER A 78 11.72 -6.92 3.78
C SER A 78 10.74 -7.23 2.64
N LEU A 79 11.02 -8.27 1.87
CA LEU A 79 10.17 -8.72 0.76
C LEU A 79 8.81 -9.20 1.25
N ASN A 80 8.76 -9.97 2.35
CA ASN A 80 7.50 -10.44 2.92
C ASN A 80 6.61 -9.28 3.40
N LEU A 81 7.20 -8.22 3.97
CA LEU A 81 6.45 -7.02 4.35
C LEU A 81 5.87 -6.32 3.11
N ALA A 82 6.68 -6.09 2.07
CA ALA A 82 6.23 -5.41 0.86
C ALA A 82 5.16 -6.21 0.10
N ILE A 83 5.36 -7.52 -0.10
CA ILE A 83 4.41 -8.38 -0.82
C ILE A 83 3.16 -8.61 0.02
N GLY A 84 3.31 -8.82 1.34
CA GLY A 84 2.20 -9.00 2.26
C GLY A 84 1.26 -7.80 2.26
N SER A 85 1.80 -6.58 2.24
CA SER A 85 1.02 -5.35 2.14
C SER A 85 0.26 -5.24 0.82
N ALA A 86 0.92 -5.56 -0.30
CA ALA A 86 0.26 -5.58 -1.61
C ALA A 86 -0.87 -6.62 -1.67
N LEU A 87 -0.64 -7.84 -1.17
CA LEU A 87 -1.65 -8.89 -1.11
C LEU A 87 -2.81 -8.53 -0.19
N ALA A 88 -2.54 -7.90 0.97
CA ALA A 88 -3.58 -7.42 1.87
C ALA A 88 -4.44 -6.32 1.22
N SER A 89 -3.82 -5.40 0.49
CA SER A 89 -4.56 -4.36 -0.25
C SER A 89 -5.47 -4.97 -1.31
N ILE A 90 -5.00 -5.93 -2.09
CA ILE A 90 -5.81 -6.59 -3.12
C ILE A 90 -6.87 -7.50 -2.48
N GLY A 91 -6.48 -8.36 -1.53
CA GLY A 91 -7.33 -9.41 -0.99
C GLY A 91 -8.33 -8.95 0.08
N LEU A 92 -8.06 -7.84 0.78
CA LEU A 92 -8.92 -7.33 1.86
C LEU A 92 -9.54 -5.99 1.51
N THR A 93 -8.76 -5.02 1.03
CA THR A 93 -9.25 -3.66 0.81
C THR A 93 -10.27 -3.61 -0.33
N ILE A 94 -9.98 -4.25 -1.46
CA ILE A 94 -10.91 -4.25 -2.60
C ILE A 94 -12.26 -4.90 -2.24
N PRO A 95 -12.31 -6.12 -1.66
CA PRO A 95 -13.57 -6.71 -1.24
C PRO A 95 -14.29 -5.89 -0.16
N ALA A 96 -13.57 -5.33 0.82
CA ALA A 96 -14.17 -4.50 1.86
C ALA A 96 -14.83 -3.25 1.28
N VAL A 97 -14.15 -2.56 0.37
CA VAL A 97 -14.72 -1.39 -0.33
C VAL A 97 -15.92 -1.78 -1.17
N ALA A 98 -15.89 -2.93 -1.87
CA ALA A 98 -17.02 -3.43 -2.64
C ALA A 98 -18.24 -3.71 -1.76
N ILE A 99 -18.04 -4.34 -0.60
CA ILE A 99 -19.12 -4.61 0.36
C ILE A 99 -19.73 -3.30 0.89
N VAL A 100 -18.89 -2.33 1.27
CA VAL A 100 -19.36 -1.02 1.74
C VAL A 100 -20.12 -0.29 0.62
N ALA A 101 -19.63 -0.29 -0.60
CA ALA A 101 -20.29 0.34 -1.74
C ALA A 101 -21.67 -0.28 -2.01
N LEU A 102 -21.79 -1.61 -1.95
CA LEU A 102 -23.08 -2.31 -2.08
C LEU A 102 -24.04 -1.97 -0.94
N ALA A 103 -23.54 -1.91 0.30
CA ALA A 103 -24.36 -1.62 1.47
C ALA A 103 -24.84 -0.16 1.52
N THR A 104 -24.06 0.78 1.00
CA THR A 104 -24.36 2.22 1.03
C THR A 104 -24.99 2.75 -0.26
N GLY A 105 -25.07 1.91 -1.30
CA GLY A 105 -25.57 2.33 -2.62
C GLY A 105 -24.60 3.24 -3.38
N TRP A 106 -23.33 3.28 -3.02
CA TRP A 106 -22.31 4.05 -3.75
C TRP A 106 -22.04 3.41 -5.11
N THR A 107 -22.01 4.24 -6.15
CA THR A 107 -21.52 3.81 -7.46
C THR A 107 -20.00 3.71 -7.43
N LEU A 108 -19.49 2.47 -7.35
CA LEU A 108 -18.06 2.19 -7.38
C LEU A 108 -17.66 1.85 -8.81
N THR A 109 -16.80 2.67 -9.40
CA THR A 109 -16.16 2.33 -10.67
C THR A 109 -14.92 1.48 -10.37
N LEU A 110 -15.04 0.18 -10.63
CA LEU A 110 -13.91 -0.76 -10.50
C LEU A 110 -13.11 -0.74 -11.81
N GLY A 111 -11.81 -0.65 -11.66
CA GLY A 111 -10.89 -0.71 -12.79
C GLY A 111 -9.77 0.32 -12.68
N ILE A 112 -8.72 0.06 -13.41
CA ILE A 112 -7.59 0.95 -13.61
C ILE A 112 -7.52 1.31 -15.09
N ASP A 113 -7.08 2.53 -15.39
CA ASP A 113 -6.89 2.98 -16.75
C ASP A 113 -5.84 2.12 -17.50
N PRO A 114 -5.86 2.09 -18.83
CA PRO A 114 -4.93 1.26 -19.61
C PRO A 114 -3.45 1.56 -19.33
N LYS A 115 -3.09 2.83 -19.11
CA LYS A 115 -1.71 3.23 -18.79
C LYS A 115 -1.27 2.60 -17.46
N SER A 116 -2.08 2.75 -16.40
CA SER A 116 -1.79 2.16 -15.08
C SER A 116 -1.81 0.63 -15.12
N THR A 117 -2.65 0.02 -15.95
CA THR A 117 -2.66 -1.44 -16.17
C THR A 117 -1.33 -1.92 -16.73
N VAL A 118 -0.78 -1.25 -17.75
CA VAL A 118 0.53 -1.60 -18.33
C VAL A 118 1.64 -1.44 -17.30
N LEU A 119 1.65 -0.36 -16.53
CA LEU A 119 2.65 -0.13 -15.49
C LEU A 119 2.58 -1.17 -14.37
N LEU A 120 1.36 -1.57 -13.97
CA LEU A 120 1.14 -2.64 -12.99
C LEU A 120 1.68 -3.97 -13.51
N LEU A 121 1.34 -4.36 -14.74
CA LEU A 121 1.82 -5.61 -15.36
C LEU A 121 3.35 -5.62 -15.47
N LEU A 122 3.94 -4.50 -15.86
CA LEU A 122 5.40 -4.35 -15.94
C LEU A 122 6.05 -4.48 -14.56
N SER A 123 5.47 -3.84 -13.54
CA SER A 123 5.94 -3.95 -12.15
C SER A 123 5.86 -5.38 -11.63
N LEU A 124 4.75 -6.08 -11.87
CA LEU A 124 4.58 -7.48 -11.50
C LEU A 124 5.57 -8.40 -12.22
N MET A 125 5.83 -8.15 -13.50
CA MET A 125 6.82 -8.90 -14.28
C MET A 125 8.22 -8.73 -13.71
N VAL A 126 8.65 -7.48 -13.43
CA VAL A 126 9.95 -7.20 -12.82
C VAL A 126 10.06 -7.82 -11.43
N ALA A 127 9.00 -7.73 -10.61
CA ALA A 127 8.96 -8.37 -9.30
C ALA A 127 9.09 -9.90 -9.41
N THR A 128 8.37 -10.53 -10.32
CA THR A 128 8.44 -11.99 -10.55
C THR A 128 9.83 -12.42 -10.99
N LEU A 129 10.46 -11.69 -11.91
CA LEU A 129 11.84 -11.96 -12.33
C LEU A 129 12.83 -11.80 -11.17
N SER A 130 12.65 -10.77 -10.34
CA SER A 130 13.50 -10.53 -9.17
C SER A 130 13.39 -11.64 -8.13
N LEU A 131 12.18 -12.10 -7.86
CA LEU A 131 11.91 -13.16 -6.89
C LEU A 131 12.31 -14.54 -7.41
N GLY A 132 12.08 -14.81 -8.70
CA GLY A 132 12.36 -16.10 -9.33
C GLY A 132 13.85 -16.42 -9.39
N THR A 133 14.72 -15.44 -9.47
CA THR A 133 16.18 -15.63 -9.47
C THR A 133 16.78 -15.81 -8.06
N GLY A 134 15.99 -15.57 -7.01
CA GLY A 134 16.47 -15.60 -5.61
C GLY A 134 17.55 -14.57 -5.28
N ARG A 135 17.87 -13.68 -6.22
CA ARG A 135 18.83 -12.60 -6.08
C ARG A 135 18.23 -11.30 -6.58
N THR A 136 18.16 -10.32 -5.72
CA THR A 136 17.78 -8.96 -6.10
C THR A 136 19.02 -8.17 -6.52
N THR A 137 18.92 -7.44 -7.61
CA THR A 137 19.98 -6.55 -8.09
C THR A 137 19.58 -5.09 -7.92
N VAL A 138 20.58 -4.21 -7.80
CA VAL A 138 20.35 -2.77 -7.77
C VAL A 138 19.57 -2.31 -9.01
N LEU A 139 19.87 -2.90 -10.17
CA LEU A 139 19.19 -2.59 -11.43
C LEU A 139 17.68 -2.86 -11.35
N GLN A 140 17.27 -4.00 -10.81
CA GLN A 140 15.83 -4.33 -10.62
C GLN A 140 15.14 -3.33 -9.69
N GLY A 141 15.84 -2.90 -8.62
CA GLY A 141 15.34 -1.86 -7.72
C GLY A 141 15.16 -0.52 -8.43
N VAL A 142 16.13 -0.11 -9.24
CA VAL A 142 16.05 1.12 -10.03
C VAL A 142 14.92 1.06 -11.05
N VAL A 143 14.74 -0.07 -11.75
CA VAL A 143 13.65 -0.25 -12.71
C VAL A 143 12.28 -0.10 -12.01
N ASN A 144 12.07 -0.69 -10.83
CA ASN A 144 10.82 -0.51 -10.07
C ASN A 144 10.61 0.94 -9.64
N LEU A 145 11.67 1.65 -9.22
CA LEU A 145 11.57 3.08 -8.89
C LEU A 145 11.22 3.93 -10.12
N VAL A 146 11.77 3.61 -11.29
CA VAL A 146 11.42 4.28 -12.55
C VAL A 146 9.97 4.03 -12.91
N ILE A 147 9.47 2.80 -12.82
CA ILE A 147 8.05 2.48 -13.05
C ILE A 147 7.15 3.29 -12.12
N PHE A 148 7.51 3.38 -10.84
CA PHE A 148 6.77 4.19 -9.87
C PHE A 148 6.81 5.69 -10.21
N ALA A 149 7.96 6.21 -10.61
CA ALA A 149 8.08 7.62 -11.03
C ALA A 149 7.23 7.91 -12.28
N VAL A 150 7.22 7.01 -13.26
CA VAL A 150 6.36 7.11 -14.45
C VAL A 150 4.88 7.07 -14.07
N TYR A 151 4.49 6.20 -13.15
CA TYR A 151 3.12 6.15 -12.62
C TYR A 151 2.71 7.49 -12.00
N LEU A 152 3.55 8.05 -11.13
CA LEU A 152 3.30 9.37 -10.54
C LEU A 152 3.21 10.47 -11.59
N PHE A 153 4.13 10.48 -12.55
CA PHE A 153 4.14 11.46 -13.62
C PHE A 153 2.87 11.40 -14.46
N THR A 154 2.48 10.20 -14.92
CA THR A 154 1.27 10.02 -15.75
C THR A 154 -0.03 10.26 -15.00
N THR A 155 -0.01 10.22 -13.65
CA THR A 155 -1.15 10.59 -12.81
C THR A 155 -1.26 12.10 -12.63
N ILE A 156 -0.13 12.81 -12.57
CA ILE A 156 -0.08 14.27 -12.40
C ILE A 156 -0.29 14.98 -13.74
N VAL A 157 0.25 14.42 -14.82
CA VAL A 157 0.15 14.96 -16.18
C VAL A 157 -0.58 13.90 -17.03
N PRO A 158 -1.93 13.92 -17.04
CA PRO A 158 -2.74 12.92 -17.73
C PRO A 158 -2.69 13.02 -19.27
#